data_9ad69fab3b90bc17c39ca99c04fd19b1
#
_entry.id   9ad69fab3b90bc17c39ca99c04fd19b1
#
_cell.length_a   1.000
_cell.length_b   1.000
_cell.length_c   1.000
_cell.angle_alpha   90.00
_cell.angle_beta   90.00
_cell.angle_gamma   90.00
#
_symmetry.space_group_name_H-M   'P 1'
#
loop_
_entity.id
_entity.type
_entity.pdbx_description
1 polymer ?
#
loop_
_entity_poly.entity_id
_entity_poly.type
_entity_poly.pdbx_seq_one_letter_code
_entity_poly.pdbx_strand_id
1 'polypeptide(L)'
;MDIIAFGNRVRAARERLGITQEDLAARVGMSPSHMSIVERGVKVPRMDTVVKLANELDVSADYLLQDSVAQSRNNQLLSSIMDLPERERDRLLDKAHRVPK
;
A
#
# COMPACT_ATOMS: atom_id res chain seq x y z
N MET A 1 -1.21 2.88 -10.00
CA MET A 1 -1.65 2.40 -8.67
C MET A 1 -2.33 1.05 -8.80
N ASP A 2 -1.95 0.10 -7.99
CA ASP A 2 -2.59 -1.23 -7.98
C ASP A 2 -3.83 -1.20 -7.08
N ILE A 3 -4.97 -0.99 -7.70
CA ILE A 3 -6.25 -0.86 -7.01
C ILE A 3 -6.62 -2.15 -6.28
N ILE A 4 -6.33 -3.30 -6.89
CA ILE A 4 -6.63 -4.61 -6.30
C ILE A 4 -5.81 -4.83 -5.04
N ALA A 5 -4.52 -4.54 -5.09
CA ALA A 5 -3.64 -4.65 -3.92
C ALA A 5 -4.07 -3.72 -2.79
N PHE A 6 -4.46 -2.48 -3.14
CA PHE A 6 -5.01 -1.53 -2.17
C PHE A 6 -6.24 -2.10 -1.48
N GLY A 7 -7.20 -2.58 -2.25
CA GLY A 7 -8.43 -3.18 -1.72
C GLY A 7 -8.15 -4.38 -0.82
N ASN A 8 -7.22 -5.24 -1.21
CA ASN A 8 -6.83 -6.39 -0.42
C ASN A 8 -6.21 -5.98 0.92
N ARG A 9 -5.43 -4.90 0.94
CA ARG A 9 -4.84 -4.39 2.18
C ARG A 9 -5.88 -3.80 3.12
N VAL A 10 -6.84 -3.08 2.58
CA VAL A 10 -7.97 -2.56 3.35
C VAL A 10 -8.71 -3.73 4.00
N ARG A 11 -9.04 -4.73 3.22
CA ARG A 11 -9.74 -5.91 3.70
C ARG A 11 -8.94 -6.68 4.76
N ALA A 12 -7.66 -6.92 4.51
CA ALA A 12 -6.80 -7.63 5.44
C ALA A 12 -6.68 -6.90 6.79
N ALA A 13 -6.53 -5.59 6.75
CA ALA A 13 -6.45 -4.78 7.96
C ALA A 13 -7.78 -4.79 8.72
N ARG A 14 -8.90 -4.72 7.98
CA ARG A 14 -10.23 -4.80 8.56
C ARG A 14 -10.46 -6.14 9.27
N GLU A 15 -10.14 -7.24 8.60
CA GLU A 15 -10.31 -8.58 9.14
C GLU A 15 -9.43 -8.79 10.38
N ARG A 16 -8.22 -8.23 10.37
CA ARG A 16 -7.31 -8.30 11.51
C ARG A 16 -7.89 -7.62 12.75
N LEU A 17 -8.65 -6.54 12.56
CA LEU A 17 -9.34 -5.85 13.65
C LEU A 17 -10.66 -6.53 14.03
N GLY A 18 -11.10 -7.52 13.27
CA GLY A 18 -12.32 -8.25 13.55
C GLY A 18 -13.60 -7.46 13.33
N ILE A 19 -13.57 -6.46 12.44
CA ILE A 19 -14.75 -5.65 12.13
C ILE A 19 -15.28 -6.00 10.75
N THR A 20 -16.59 -5.74 10.54
CA THR A 20 -17.26 -6.02 9.28
C THR A 20 -17.06 -4.88 8.29
N GLN A 21 -17.37 -5.15 7.01
CA GLN A 21 -17.42 -4.07 6.00
C GLN A 21 -18.39 -2.96 6.42
N GLU A 22 -19.53 -3.33 6.97
CA GLU A 22 -20.53 -2.36 7.42
C GLU A 22 -19.99 -1.47 8.54
N ASP A 23 -19.27 -2.07 9.50
CA ASP A 23 -18.66 -1.32 10.60
C ASP A 23 -17.64 -0.31 10.07
N LEU A 24 -16.76 -0.77 9.19
CA LEU A 24 -15.73 0.11 8.64
C LEU A 24 -16.35 1.22 7.80
N ALA A 25 -17.34 0.87 6.97
CA ALA A 25 -18.03 1.86 6.16
C ALA A 25 -18.66 2.96 7.03
N ALA A 26 -19.33 2.57 8.10
CA ALA A 26 -19.93 3.53 9.02
C ALA A 26 -18.89 4.46 9.65
N ARG A 27 -17.72 3.91 10.01
CA ARG A 27 -16.66 4.69 10.66
C ARG A 27 -16.06 5.74 9.73
N VAL A 28 -16.03 5.47 8.43
CA VAL A 28 -15.45 6.41 7.45
C VAL A 28 -16.50 7.19 6.66
N GLY A 29 -17.79 7.05 7.04
CA GLY A 29 -18.86 7.82 6.41
C GLY A 29 -19.21 7.35 5.01
N MET A 30 -19.13 6.06 4.75
CA MET A 30 -19.32 5.46 3.43
C MET A 30 -20.42 4.40 3.52
N SER A 31 -21.11 4.11 2.40
CA SER A 31 -22.07 3.00 2.36
C SER A 31 -21.36 1.64 2.33
N PRO A 32 -22.00 0.58 2.87
CA PRO A 32 -21.44 -0.77 2.76
C PRO A 32 -21.18 -1.19 1.32
N SER A 33 -22.07 -0.82 0.39
CA SER A 33 -21.89 -1.10 -1.03
C SER A 33 -20.63 -0.46 -1.59
N HIS A 34 -20.35 0.78 -1.20
CA HIS A 34 -19.15 1.49 -1.63
C HIS A 34 -17.90 0.86 -1.03
N MET A 35 -17.96 0.45 0.25
CA MET A 35 -16.85 -0.26 0.88
C MET A 35 -16.54 -1.56 0.14
N SER A 36 -17.56 -2.32 -0.26
CA SER A 36 -17.39 -3.53 -1.05
C SER A 36 -16.66 -3.24 -2.37
N ILE A 37 -17.00 -2.16 -3.04
CA ILE A 37 -16.35 -1.73 -4.28
C ILE A 37 -14.87 -1.42 -4.04
N VAL A 38 -14.55 -0.73 -2.95
CA VAL A 38 -13.18 -0.39 -2.58
C VAL A 38 -12.36 -1.66 -2.31
N GLU A 39 -12.89 -2.58 -1.51
CA GLU A 39 -12.17 -3.82 -1.15
C GLU A 39 -11.97 -4.76 -2.32
N ARG A 40 -12.89 -4.75 -3.30
CA ARG A 40 -12.74 -5.56 -4.51
C ARG A 40 -11.79 -4.96 -5.53
N GLY A 41 -11.30 -3.74 -5.29
CA GLY A 41 -10.38 -3.09 -6.20
C GLY A 41 -11.02 -2.62 -7.50
N VAL A 42 -12.30 -2.22 -7.45
CA VAL A 42 -13.03 -1.74 -8.62
C VAL A 42 -12.82 -0.24 -8.82
N LYS A 43 -12.72 0.52 -7.72
CA LYS A 43 -12.61 1.97 -7.78
C LYS A 43 -11.70 2.49 -6.69
N VAL A 44 -10.87 3.48 -7.03
CA VAL A 44 -9.97 4.14 -6.09
C VAL A 44 -10.76 5.19 -5.30
N PRO A 45 -10.70 5.16 -3.95
CA PRO A 45 -11.31 6.23 -3.17
C PRO A 45 -10.47 7.50 -3.24
N ARG A 46 -11.06 8.62 -2.82
CA ARG A 46 -10.35 9.88 -2.70
C ARG A 46 -9.26 9.78 -1.64
N MET A 47 -8.27 10.66 -1.72
CA MET A 47 -7.15 10.64 -0.77
C MET A 47 -7.63 10.90 0.67
N ASP A 48 -8.61 11.79 0.87
CA ASP A 48 -9.17 12.02 2.20
C ASP A 48 -9.82 10.76 2.77
N THR A 49 -10.47 9.96 1.93
CA THR A 49 -11.04 8.67 2.33
C THR A 49 -9.93 7.67 2.66
N VAL A 50 -8.85 7.65 1.90
CA VAL A 50 -7.69 6.80 2.18
C VAL A 50 -7.12 7.11 3.56
N VAL A 51 -7.00 8.38 3.91
CA VAL A 51 -6.51 8.81 5.23
C VAL A 51 -7.46 8.35 6.33
N LYS A 52 -8.77 8.49 6.14
CA LYS A 52 -9.77 8.02 7.11
C LYS A 52 -9.70 6.52 7.29
N LEU A 53 -9.57 5.76 6.20
CA LEU A 53 -9.42 4.31 6.25
C LEU A 53 -8.16 3.92 7.03
N ALA A 54 -7.04 4.57 6.75
CA ALA A 54 -5.80 4.29 7.45
C ALA A 54 -5.93 4.53 8.95
N ASN A 55 -6.55 5.64 9.34
CA ASN A 55 -6.78 5.98 10.75
C ASN A 55 -7.67 4.97 11.44
N GLU A 56 -8.77 4.58 10.82
CA GLU A 56 -9.71 3.61 11.41
C GLU A 56 -9.15 2.19 11.46
N LEU A 57 -8.29 1.85 10.50
CA LEU A 57 -7.65 0.54 10.45
C LEU A 57 -6.36 0.46 11.27
N ASP A 58 -5.94 1.57 11.85
CA ASP A 58 -4.70 1.67 12.63
C ASP A 58 -3.47 1.25 11.79
N VAL A 59 -3.42 1.70 10.57
CA VAL A 59 -2.29 1.52 9.66
C VAL A 59 -1.93 2.86 9.04
N SER A 60 -0.75 2.95 8.43
CA SER A 60 -0.36 4.17 7.71
C SER A 60 -1.00 4.19 6.32
N ALA A 61 -1.20 5.38 5.77
CA ALA A 61 -1.60 5.52 4.38
C ALA A 61 -0.56 4.90 3.45
N ASP A 62 0.71 5.03 3.79
CA ASP A 62 1.82 4.43 3.04
C ASP A 62 1.67 2.90 2.96
N TYR A 63 1.26 2.26 4.05
CA TYR A 63 1.01 0.82 4.04
C TYR A 63 -0.05 0.45 3.00
N LEU A 64 -1.17 1.18 2.98
CA LEU A 64 -2.26 0.90 2.05
C LEU A 64 -1.83 1.12 0.59
N LEU A 65 -0.93 2.07 0.35
CA LEU A 65 -0.50 2.49 -0.98
C LEU A 65 0.85 1.90 -1.41
N GLN A 66 1.50 1.09 -0.57
CA GLN A 66 2.90 0.72 -0.77
C GLN A 66 3.17 -0.01 -2.10
N ASP A 67 2.25 -0.85 -2.56
CA ASP A 67 2.42 -1.56 -3.83
C ASP A 67 2.37 -0.61 -5.02
N SER A 68 1.65 0.51 -4.86
CA SER A 68 1.48 1.47 -5.94
C SER A 68 2.70 2.37 -6.14
N VAL A 69 3.45 2.61 -5.08
CA VAL A 69 4.55 3.58 -5.10
C VAL A 69 5.89 2.91 -4.79
N ALA A 70 6.02 2.31 -3.60
CA ALA A 70 7.31 1.81 -3.12
C ALA A 70 7.79 0.60 -3.91
N GLN A 71 6.92 -0.33 -4.20
CA GLN A 71 7.31 -1.55 -4.92
C GLN A 71 7.72 -1.25 -6.37
N SER A 72 7.00 -0.34 -7.02
CA SER A 72 7.36 0.09 -8.37
C SER A 72 8.75 0.72 -8.40
N ARG A 73 9.06 1.56 -7.44
CA ARG A 73 10.38 2.18 -7.32
C ARG A 73 11.47 1.14 -7.06
N ASN A 74 11.19 0.19 -6.18
CA ASN A 74 12.14 -0.87 -5.86
C ASN A 74 12.43 -1.74 -7.07
N ASN A 75 11.41 -2.08 -7.85
CA ASN A 75 11.58 -2.86 -9.06
C ASN A 75 12.42 -2.13 -10.10
N GLN A 76 12.19 -0.84 -10.29
CA GLN A 76 12.98 -0.02 -11.21
C GLN A 76 14.42 0.08 -10.75
N LEU A 77 14.64 0.27 -9.46
CA LEU A 77 15.97 0.38 -8.89
C LEU A 77 16.74 -0.92 -9.03
N LEU A 78 16.12 -2.05 -8.73
CA LEU A 78 16.73 -3.37 -8.88
C LEU A 78 17.08 -3.64 -10.33
N SER A 79 16.19 -3.33 -11.26
CA SER A 79 16.43 -3.52 -12.69
C SER A 79 17.63 -2.69 -13.14
N SER A 80 17.72 -1.44 -12.71
CA SER A 80 18.84 -0.57 -13.03
C SER A 80 20.16 -1.10 -12.46
N ILE A 81 20.14 -1.61 -11.24
CA ILE A 81 21.33 -2.17 -10.59
C ILE A 81 21.80 -3.43 -11.30
N MET A 82 20.85 -4.28 -11.71
CA MET A 82 21.18 -5.54 -12.39
C MET A 82 21.79 -5.32 -13.79
N ASP A 83 21.53 -4.19 -14.41
CA ASP A 83 22.09 -3.83 -15.71
C ASP A 83 23.52 -3.29 -15.60
N LEU A 84 24.02 -3.03 -14.38
CA LEU A 84 25.36 -2.51 -14.17
C LEU A 84 26.38 -3.65 -14.10
N PRO A 85 27.67 -3.35 -14.43
CA PRO A 85 28.74 -4.31 -14.17
C PRO A 85 28.72 -4.76 -12.71
N GLU A 86 29.07 -6.03 -12.49
CA GLU A 86 29.02 -6.64 -11.18
C GLU A 86 29.68 -5.80 -10.08
N ARG A 87 30.85 -5.25 -10.39
CA ARG A 87 31.62 -4.42 -9.46
C ARG A 87 30.85 -3.19 -9.00
N GLU A 88 30.21 -2.49 -9.93
CA GLU A 88 29.42 -1.29 -9.60
C GLU A 88 28.12 -1.67 -8.91
N ARG A 89 27.50 -2.77 -9.32
CA ARG A 89 26.30 -3.29 -8.71
C ARG A 89 26.53 -3.58 -7.22
N ASP A 90 27.62 -4.26 -6.90
CA ASP A 90 27.97 -4.60 -5.53
C ASP A 90 28.22 -3.35 -4.70
N ARG A 91 28.87 -2.36 -5.29
CA ARG A 91 29.12 -1.08 -4.61
C ARG A 91 27.82 -0.36 -4.26
N LEU A 92 26.85 -0.34 -5.17
CA LEU A 92 25.57 0.30 -4.94
C LEU A 92 24.77 -0.45 -3.88
N LEU A 93 24.77 -1.76 -3.91
CA LEU A 93 24.09 -2.58 -2.91
C LEU A 93 24.71 -2.38 -1.54
N ASP A 94 26.01 -2.28 -1.45
CA ASP A 94 26.71 -2.00 -0.20
C ASP A 94 26.30 -0.64 0.37
N LYS A 95 26.22 0.39 -0.49
CA LYS A 95 25.73 1.71 -0.07
C LYS A 95 24.30 1.67 0.41
N ALA A 96 23.45 0.88 -0.23
CA ALA A 96 22.06 0.73 0.17
C ALA A 96 21.93 0.10 1.56
N HIS A 97 22.83 -0.81 1.91
CA HIS A 97 22.87 -1.44 3.22
C HIS A 97 23.46 -0.54 4.30
N ARG A 98 24.26 0.44 3.93
CA ARG A 98 24.82 1.41 4.85
C ARG A 98 23.85 2.57 5.02
N VAL A 99 22.74 2.28 5.65
CA VAL A 99 21.76 3.32 5.93
C VAL A 99 22.38 4.35 6.86
N PRO A 100 22.22 5.65 6.58
CA PRO A 100 22.71 6.69 7.46
C PRO A 100 22.11 6.51 8.85
N LYS A 101 22.98 6.49 9.82
CA LYS A 101 22.57 6.32 11.21
C LYS A 101 22.22 7.65 11.84
#